data_2c5bca56f63760df941b074c33901e38
#
_entry.id   2c5bca56f63760df941b074c33901e38
#
_cell.length_a   1.000
_cell.length_b   1.000
_cell.length_c   1.000
_cell.angle_alpha   90.00
_cell.angle_beta   90.00
_cell.angle_gamma   90.00
#
_symmetry.space_group_name_H-M   'P 1'
#
loop_
_entity.id
_entity.type
_entity.pdbx_description
1 polymer ?
#
loop_
_entity_poly.entity_id
_entity_poly.type
_entity_poly.pdbx_seq_one_letter_code
_entity_poly.pdbx_strand_id
1 'polypeptide(L)'
;GSEMCIRDRYCVATNVNKGLIKFEADGEFSGFIGATEVTYDWTDYIWKRFATQAQREQMESFVPTEYDNIYMDYEGFIYACTTHVTKSTLEDGTADPIRRLNMMGSDILIRNGEWHIIGDIYWGDGGGYSGPSLITDITAFDNDVYVGLDKVRGRLFAYDDQGRMLFAFGGNGNMDGYFKLPSAIDHMGYDLLVLDQQDNSLAIFTPTEFGKYIYQAIDQFQAGEYAESGDSWQKVLELNGNYDRAYIGIGRSLLRQEEYEEALDYFRLKWDDENYSKAFKQYRKEWVEEHIGVIFIIVFAVLCIPLLVGKIKAIKHEIDQADIFRDYKQ
;
A
#
# COMPACT_ATOMS: atom_id res chain seq x y z
N GLY A 1 -7.95 15.70 32.58
CA GLY A 1 -8.52 15.34 31.30
C GLY A 1 -8.33 16.49 30.31
N SER A 2 -7.48 16.35 29.33
CA SER A 2 -7.44 17.30 28.22
C SER A 2 -8.47 16.83 27.21
N GLU A 3 -9.65 17.41 27.23
CA GLU A 3 -10.55 17.32 26.10
C GLU A 3 -9.95 18.16 24.98
N MET A 4 -9.33 17.50 24.01
CA MET A 4 -9.02 18.15 22.74
C MET A 4 -10.34 18.35 22.00
N CYS A 5 -10.94 19.51 22.19
CA CYS A 5 -12.07 19.97 21.37
C CYS A 5 -11.54 20.49 20.02
N ILE A 6 -10.90 19.64 19.22
CA ILE A 6 -10.68 19.95 17.82
C ILE A 6 -11.93 19.45 17.09
N ARG A 7 -12.92 20.31 16.96
CA ARG A 7 -14.12 20.06 16.16
C ARG A 7 -14.10 20.93 14.90
N ASP A 8 -12.99 20.88 14.19
CA ASP A 8 -12.98 21.45 12.86
C ASP A 8 -14.02 20.72 12.00
N ARG A 9 -14.67 21.47 11.13
CA ARG A 9 -15.67 20.94 10.20
C ARG A 9 -15.11 21.01 8.81
N TYR A 10 -15.18 19.89 8.10
CA TYR A 10 -14.75 19.80 6.72
C TYR A 10 -15.95 19.59 5.82
N CYS A 11 -15.99 20.31 4.70
CA CYS A 11 -17.09 20.24 3.75
C CYS A 11 -16.55 20.09 2.33
N VAL A 12 -17.26 19.28 1.55
CA VAL A 12 -17.13 19.23 0.10
C VAL A 12 -18.19 20.15 -0.49
N ALA A 13 -17.86 20.90 -1.53
CA ALA A 13 -18.83 21.72 -2.24
C ALA A 13 -18.57 21.63 -3.75
N THR A 14 -19.65 21.47 -4.50
CA THR A 14 -19.63 21.43 -5.96
C THR A 14 -19.07 22.73 -6.55
N ASN A 15 -18.22 22.62 -7.55
CA ASN A 15 -17.50 23.73 -8.21
C ASN A 15 -16.47 24.44 -7.30
N VAL A 16 -16.03 23.81 -6.23
CA VAL A 16 -14.92 24.29 -5.41
C VAL A 16 -13.65 23.53 -5.74
N ASN A 17 -12.87 24.02 -6.70
CA ASN A 17 -11.64 23.42 -7.17
C ASN A 17 -10.42 23.73 -6.29
N LYS A 18 -10.61 23.95 -4.98
CA LYS A 18 -9.54 24.28 -4.03
C LYS A 18 -9.38 23.25 -2.92
N GLY A 19 -9.91 22.05 -3.12
CA GLY A 19 -9.91 21.01 -2.10
C GLY A 19 -11.09 21.15 -1.14
N LEU A 20 -10.90 20.70 0.10
CA LEU A 20 -11.93 20.71 1.15
C LEU A 20 -12.01 22.08 1.81
N ILE A 21 -13.22 22.51 2.11
CA ILE A 21 -13.48 23.71 2.89
C ILE A 21 -13.35 23.36 4.37
N LYS A 22 -12.49 24.10 5.08
CA LYS A 22 -12.30 23.95 6.52
C LYS A 22 -12.97 25.10 7.27
N PHE A 23 -13.76 24.75 8.29
CA PHE A 23 -14.31 25.66 9.27
C PHE A 23 -13.79 25.32 10.66
N GLU A 24 -13.53 26.35 11.45
CA GLU A 24 -13.22 26.20 12.88
C GLU A 24 -14.44 25.70 13.67
N ALA A 25 -14.23 25.30 14.92
CA ALA A 25 -15.28 24.78 15.79
C ALA A 25 -16.46 25.75 15.99
N ASP A 26 -16.22 27.06 15.95
CA ASP A 26 -17.20 28.13 16.04
C ASP A 26 -17.96 28.40 14.72
N GLY A 27 -17.53 27.75 13.62
CA GLY A 27 -18.12 27.89 12.30
C GLY A 27 -17.50 28.99 11.44
N GLU A 28 -16.43 29.66 11.89
CA GLU A 28 -15.71 30.59 11.05
C GLU A 28 -14.92 29.86 9.96
N PHE A 29 -14.89 30.44 8.76
CA PHE A 29 -14.11 29.91 7.65
C PHE A 29 -12.61 30.01 7.92
N SER A 30 -11.92 28.87 7.97
CA SER A 30 -10.49 28.78 8.25
C SER A 30 -9.63 28.74 6.98
N GLY A 31 -10.14 28.11 5.91
CA GLY A 31 -9.39 28.00 4.67
C GLY A 31 -9.77 26.78 3.82
N PHE A 32 -8.87 26.42 2.91
CA PHE A 32 -8.98 25.23 2.08
C PHE A 32 -7.82 24.28 2.36
N ILE A 33 -8.07 22.97 2.37
CA ILE A 33 -7.05 21.95 2.54
C ILE A 33 -7.16 20.85 1.45
N GLY A 34 -6.05 20.17 1.18
CA GLY A 34 -6.04 19.06 0.24
C GLY A 34 -6.17 19.48 -1.24
N ALA A 35 -5.96 20.76 -1.55
CA ALA A 35 -5.81 21.18 -2.93
C ALA A 35 -4.56 20.54 -3.54
N THR A 36 -4.65 20.01 -4.74
CA THR A 36 -3.46 19.53 -5.47
C THR A 36 -2.53 20.70 -5.69
N GLU A 37 -1.26 20.58 -5.29
CA GLU A 37 -0.25 21.59 -5.59
C GLU A 37 -0.13 21.75 -7.10
N VAL A 38 -0.42 22.93 -7.60
CA VAL A 38 -0.22 23.28 -8.99
C VAL A 38 1.28 23.46 -9.19
N THR A 39 1.96 22.43 -9.66
CA THR A 39 3.33 22.56 -10.11
C THR A 39 3.29 23.40 -11.38
N TYR A 40 3.66 24.66 -11.26
CA TYR A 40 3.81 25.54 -12.42
C TYR A 40 5.01 25.07 -13.23
N ASP A 41 4.75 24.29 -14.26
CA ASP A 41 5.76 24.06 -15.28
C ASP A 41 5.91 25.36 -16.08
N TRP A 42 7.08 25.99 -15.94
CA TRP A 42 7.42 27.20 -16.68
C TRP A 42 7.38 27.00 -18.18
N THR A 43 7.60 25.78 -18.65
CA THR A 43 7.51 25.40 -20.07
C THR A 43 6.07 25.47 -20.54
N ASP A 44 5.12 24.96 -19.78
CA ASP A 44 3.68 25.05 -20.04
C ASP A 44 3.17 26.50 -20.04
N TYR A 45 3.65 27.31 -19.12
CA TYR A 45 3.30 28.73 -19.09
C TYR A 45 3.77 29.46 -20.34
N ILE A 46 5.00 29.20 -20.79
CA ILE A 46 5.57 29.80 -22.00
C ILE A 46 4.81 29.32 -23.23
N TRP A 47 4.53 28.00 -23.35
CA TRP A 47 3.76 27.43 -24.44
C TRP A 47 2.33 27.97 -24.50
N LYS A 48 1.62 28.09 -23.39
CA LYS A 48 0.28 28.71 -23.31
C LYS A 48 0.26 30.14 -23.84
N ARG A 49 1.36 30.87 -23.70
CA ARG A 49 1.47 32.25 -24.20
C ARG A 49 1.65 32.32 -25.70
N PHE A 50 2.25 31.33 -26.34
CA PHE A 50 2.50 31.26 -27.78
C PHE A 50 1.55 30.35 -28.55
N ALA A 51 0.75 29.54 -27.85
CA ALA A 51 -0.22 28.63 -28.48
C ALA A 51 -1.38 29.38 -29.12
N THR A 52 -1.84 28.90 -30.27
CA THR A 52 -3.07 29.39 -30.92
C THR A 52 -4.31 29.04 -30.10
N GLN A 53 -5.44 29.71 -30.36
CA GLN A 53 -6.67 29.48 -29.60
C GLN A 53 -7.14 28.02 -29.69
N ALA A 54 -7.05 27.38 -30.89
CA ALA A 54 -7.37 25.96 -31.08
C ALA A 54 -6.41 25.01 -30.32
N GLN A 55 -5.13 25.37 -30.17
CA GLN A 55 -4.17 24.62 -29.37
C GLN A 55 -4.40 24.82 -27.87
N ARG A 56 -4.85 26.01 -27.43
CA ARG A 56 -5.21 26.25 -26.04
C ARG A 56 -6.44 25.48 -25.58
N GLU A 57 -7.39 25.28 -26.48
CA GLU A 57 -8.61 24.49 -26.26
C GLU A 57 -8.31 22.97 -26.18
N GLN A 58 -7.22 22.52 -26.83
CA GLN A 58 -6.72 21.14 -26.74
C GLN A 58 -5.75 20.92 -25.56
N MET A 59 -5.17 21.98 -25.00
CA MET A 59 -4.40 21.88 -23.77
C MET A 59 -5.39 21.71 -22.64
N GLU A 60 -5.45 20.51 -22.08
CA GLU A 60 -6.29 20.23 -20.92
C GLU A 60 -6.10 21.32 -19.85
N SER A 61 -7.17 22.00 -19.52
CA SER A 61 -7.19 22.87 -18.36
C SER A 61 -6.85 22.00 -17.16
N PHE A 62 -5.72 22.26 -16.53
CA PHE A 62 -5.45 21.69 -15.22
C PHE A 62 -6.60 22.11 -14.29
N VAL A 63 -7.56 21.22 -14.13
CA VAL A 63 -8.67 21.40 -13.19
C VAL A 63 -8.16 20.88 -11.85
N PRO A 64 -8.00 21.75 -10.84
CA PRO A 64 -7.69 21.32 -9.49
C PRO A 64 -8.72 20.27 -9.06
N THR A 65 -8.29 19.27 -8.30
CA THR A 65 -9.13 18.15 -7.91
C THR A 65 -10.33 18.63 -7.10
N GLU A 66 -11.53 18.39 -7.61
CA GLU A 66 -12.78 18.52 -6.90
C GLU A 66 -13.06 17.17 -6.21
N TYR A 67 -13.33 17.20 -4.91
CA TYR A 67 -13.71 15.99 -4.18
C TYR A 67 -15.22 15.81 -4.21
N ASP A 68 -15.66 14.56 -4.38
CA ASP A 68 -17.08 14.20 -4.39
C ASP A 68 -17.59 13.91 -2.98
N ASN A 69 -16.81 13.20 -2.17
CA ASN A 69 -17.16 12.92 -0.78
C ASN A 69 -15.93 12.73 0.11
N ILE A 70 -16.15 12.72 1.43
CA ILE A 70 -15.12 12.57 2.45
C ILE A 70 -15.61 11.68 3.59
N TYR A 71 -14.66 10.97 4.19
CA TYR A 71 -14.82 10.23 5.44
C TYR A 71 -13.69 10.57 6.39
N MET A 72 -13.97 10.85 7.66
CA MET A 72 -12.95 11.10 8.67
C MET A 72 -12.77 9.86 9.54
N ASP A 73 -11.54 9.33 9.58
CA ASP A 73 -11.23 8.19 10.43
C ASP A 73 -11.09 8.57 11.92
N TYR A 74 -10.96 7.56 12.77
CA TYR A 74 -10.86 7.75 14.22
C TYR A 74 -9.60 8.50 14.66
N GLU A 75 -8.54 8.50 13.84
CA GLU A 75 -7.30 9.24 14.06
C GLU A 75 -7.39 10.70 13.63
N GLY A 76 -8.45 11.07 12.90
CA GLY A 76 -8.69 12.43 12.39
C GLY A 76 -8.08 12.67 11.01
N PHE A 77 -7.62 11.64 10.29
CA PHE A 77 -7.28 11.75 8.88
C PHE A 77 -8.55 11.73 8.02
N ILE A 78 -8.48 12.39 6.88
CA ILE A 78 -9.62 12.52 5.99
C ILE A 78 -9.39 11.69 4.74
N TYR A 79 -10.18 10.65 4.55
CA TYR A 79 -10.30 9.98 3.27
C TYR A 79 -11.18 10.86 2.36
N ALA A 80 -10.68 11.18 1.19
CA ALA A 80 -11.38 11.98 0.20
C ALA A 80 -11.41 11.22 -1.13
N CYS A 81 -12.58 11.20 -1.79
CA CYS A 81 -12.72 10.55 -3.08
C CYS A 81 -13.12 11.53 -4.17
N THR A 82 -12.78 11.21 -5.42
CA THR A 82 -13.13 11.98 -6.60
C THR A 82 -13.51 11.08 -7.77
N THR A 83 -14.53 11.51 -8.52
CA THR A 83 -14.94 10.86 -9.77
C THR A 83 -14.23 11.46 -11.00
N HIS A 84 -13.37 12.45 -10.81
CA HIS A 84 -12.61 13.07 -11.90
C HIS A 84 -11.42 12.20 -12.34
N VAL A 85 -11.73 11.05 -12.96
CA VAL A 85 -10.74 10.14 -13.53
C VAL A 85 -10.92 10.11 -15.04
N THR A 86 -9.87 10.50 -15.76
CA THR A 86 -9.86 10.52 -17.24
C THR A 86 -8.96 9.41 -17.78
N LYS A 87 -9.11 9.10 -19.07
CA LYS A 87 -8.24 8.13 -19.75
C LYS A 87 -6.78 8.57 -19.68
N SER A 88 -6.51 9.86 -19.85
CA SER A 88 -5.15 10.39 -19.82
C SER A 88 -4.52 10.24 -18.43
N THR A 89 -5.24 10.59 -17.36
CA THR A 89 -4.72 10.44 -15.99
C THR A 89 -4.47 8.97 -15.57
N LEU A 90 -5.22 8.03 -16.16
CA LEU A 90 -4.97 6.60 -15.98
C LEU A 90 -3.72 6.13 -16.74
N GLU A 91 -3.57 6.55 -18.01
CA GLU A 91 -2.43 6.21 -18.85
C GLU A 91 -1.12 6.78 -18.28
N ASP A 92 -1.18 7.99 -17.73
CA ASP A 92 -0.03 8.68 -17.13
C ASP A 92 0.28 8.20 -15.68
N GLY A 93 -0.60 7.38 -15.09
CA GLY A 93 -0.47 6.91 -13.71
C GLY A 93 -0.66 8.01 -12.65
N THR A 94 -1.30 9.13 -13.02
CA THR A 94 -1.57 10.28 -12.14
C THR A 94 -2.98 10.28 -11.55
N ALA A 95 -3.80 9.27 -11.88
CA ALA A 95 -5.15 9.13 -11.36
C ALA A 95 -5.12 8.69 -9.89
N ASP A 96 -5.51 9.58 -9.00
CA ASP A 96 -5.64 9.34 -7.56
C ASP A 96 -7.10 9.56 -7.12
N PRO A 97 -8.02 8.62 -7.40
CA PRO A 97 -9.42 8.79 -7.04
C PRO A 97 -9.69 8.72 -5.54
N ILE A 98 -8.77 8.17 -4.77
CA ILE A 98 -8.81 8.11 -3.31
C ILE A 98 -7.54 8.73 -2.75
N ARG A 99 -7.70 9.59 -1.74
CA ARG A 99 -6.60 10.21 -0.96
C ARG A 99 -6.88 10.10 0.52
N ARG A 100 -5.84 9.96 1.33
CA ARG A 100 -5.88 10.09 2.80
C ARG A 100 -5.14 11.36 3.17
N LEU A 101 -5.86 12.38 3.58
CA LEU A 101 -5.30 13.70 3.86
C LEU A 101 -5.03 13.84 5.36
N ASN A 102 -3.86 14.37 5.69
CA ASN A 102 -3.55 14.80 7.05
C ASN A 102 -4.18 16.19 7.33
N MET A 103 -4.05 16.68 8.55
CA MET A 103 -4.57 17.97 8.99
C MET A 103 -4.02 19.18 8.21
N MET A 104 -2.90 18.99 7.50
CA MET A 104 -2.29 20.02 6.63
C MET A 104 -2.78 19.91 5.18
N GLY A 105 -3.58 18.87 4.87
CA GLY A 105 -4.10 18.61 3.54
C GLY A 105 -3.13 17.85 2.62
N SER A 106 -2.02 17.34 3.14
CA SER A 106 -1.10 16.50 2.37
C SER A 106 -1.64 15.09 2.26
N ASP A 107 -1.58 14.51 1.06
CA ASP A 107 -1.93 13.12 0.83
C ASP A 107 -0.87 12.19 1.43
N ILE A 108 -1.29 11.34 2.36
CA ILE A 108 -0.45 10.37 3.07
C ILE A 108 -0.85 8.93 2.76
N LEU A 109 -1.75 8.72 1.80
CA LEU A 109 -2.19 7.38 1.42
C LEU A 109 -1.02 6.56 0.88
N ILE A 110 -0.79 5.40 1.47
CA ILE A 110 0.24 4.47 1.01
C ILE A 110 -0.28 3.71 -0.22
N ARG A 111 0.53 3.63 -1.28
CA ARG A 111 0.19 3.00 -2.56
C ARG A 111 1.23 1.94 -2.94
N ASN A 112 1.46 0.98 -2.03
CA ASN A 112 2.40 -0.13 -2.24
C ASN A 112 1.73 -1.37 -2.86
N GLY A 113 0.48 -1.25 -3.31
CA GLY A 113 -0.22 -2.31 -4.02
C GLY A 113 0.38 -2.55 -5.41
N GLU A 114 0.21 -3.77 -5.92
CA GLU A 114 0.60 -4.14 -7.30
C GLU A 114 -0.19 -3.37 -8.36
N TRP A 115 -1.37 -2.88 -7.98
CA TRP A 115 -2.29 -2.15 -8.82
C TRP A 115 -2.62 -0.80 -8.18
N HIS A 116 -2.79 0.22 -9.01
CA HIS A 116 -3.27 1.51 -8.52
C HIS A 116 -4.64 1.39 -7.85
N ILE A 117 -4.89 2.25 -6.85
CA ILE A 117 -6.15 2.28 -6.08
C ILE A 117 -7.23 3.02 -6.90
N ILE A 118 -7.69 2.41 -7.99
CA ILE A 118 -8.61 3.02 -8.95
C ILE A 118 -9.86 2.19 -9.24
N GLY A 119 -9.97 1.01 -8.65
CA GLY A 119 -11.05 0.06 -8.97
C GLY A 119 -10.86 -0.58 -10.35
N ASP A 120 -11.93 -0.71 -11.11
CA ASP A 120 -11.87 -1.25 -12.48
C ASP A 120 -11.37 -0.20 -13.47
N ILE A 121 -10.43 -0.60 -14.34
CA ILE A 121 -9.79 0.28 -15.35
C ILE A 121 -10.35 0.10 -16.76
N TYR A 122 -11.42 -0.68 -16.91
CA TYR A 122 -11.94 -1.04 -18.23
C TYR A 122 -12.44 0.18 -19.03
N TRP A 123 -11.92 0.32 -20.23
CA TRP A 123 -12.23 1.38 -21.18
C TRP A 123 -12.78 0.80 -22.50
N GLY A 124 -13.81 0.02 -22.47
CA GLY A 124 -14.31 -0.69 -23.62
C GLY A 124 -15.63 -0.14 -24.19
N ASP A 125 -15.86 -0.40 -25.49
CA ASP A 125 -17.02 0.05 -26.23
C ASP A 125 -18.20 -0.94 -26.22
N GLY A 126 -18.15 -1.98 -25.39
CA GLY A 126 -19.17 -3.02 -25.38
C GLY A 126 -19.60 -3.45 -23.98
N GLY A 127 -20.89 -3.59 -23.77
CA GLY A 127 -21.43 -4.14 -22.53
C GLY A 127 -22.05 -3.17 -21.53
N GLY A 128 -22.32 -1.94 -21.94
CA GLY A 128 -23.10 -0.99 -21.11
C GLY A 128 -22.30 -0.09 -20.18
N TYR A 129 -21.04 -0.40 -19.90
CA TYR A 129 -20.15 0.44 -19.10
C TYR A 129 -18.92 0.85 -19.89
N SER A 130 -18.66 2.15 -19.98
CA SER A 130 -17.44 2.69 -20.56
C SER A 130 -16.65 3.45 -19.50
N GLY A 131 -15.33 3.40 -19.63
CA GLY A 131 -14.42 4.10 -18.72
C GLY A 131 -14.11 3.32 -17.43
N PRO A 132 -13.34 3.94 -16.52
CA PRO A 132 -12.93 3.35 -15.26
C PRO A 132 -14.05 3.37 -14.22
N SER A 133 -13.77 2.80 -13.05
CA SER A 133 -14.57 3.02 -11.86
C SER A 133 -14.60 4.49 -11.48
N LEU A 134 -15.73 4.96 -11.01
CA LEU A 134 -15.91 6.29 -10.46
C LEU A 134 -16.25 6.16 -8.98
N ILE A 135 -15.22 6.32 -8.14
CA ILE A 135 -15.36 6.21 -6.69
C ILE A 135 -16.10 7.44 -6.19
N THR A 136 -17.36 7.25 -5.80
CA THR A 136 -18.25 8.34 -5.40
C THR A 136 -18.28 8.56 -3.90
N ASP A 137 -17.98 7.52 -3.12
CA ASP A 137 -17.97 7.58 -1.67
C ASP A 137 -16.99 6.56 -1.09
N ILE A 138 -16.61 6.76 0.16
CA ILE A 138 -15.59 5.98 0.84
C ILE A 138 -15.89 5.90 2.34
N THR A 139 -15.58 4.76 2.94
CA THR A 139 -15.54 4.57 4.39
C THR A 139 -14.28 3.83 4.80
N ALA A 140 -13.85 3.97 6.04
CA ALA A 140 -12.66 3.30 6.57
C ALA A 140 -12.92 2.74 7.96
N PHE A 141 -12.49 1.51 8.21
CA PHE A 141 -12.57 0.86 9.52
C PHE A 141 -11.40 1.29 10.42
N ASP A 142 -11.53 1.01 11.71
CA ASP A 142 -10.51 1.36 12.72
C ASP A 142 -9.16 0.61 12.52
N ASN A 143 -9.12 -0.38 11.63
CA ASN A 143 -7.92 -1.13 11.27
C ASN A 143 -7.28 -0.66 9.95
N ASP A 144 -7.51 0.58 9.54
CA ASP A 144 -7.01 1.19 8.31
C ASP A 144 -7.41 0.46 7.01
N VAL A 145 -8.35 -0.48 7.07
CA VAL A 145 -9.01 -1.01 5.87
C VAL A 145 -10.04 0.00 5.40
N TYR A 146 -9.97 0.40 4.15
CA TYR A 146 -10.93 1.35 3.58
C TYR A 146 -11.64 0.76 2.36
N VAL A 147 -12.86 1.19 2.15
CA VAL A 147 -13.75 0.66 1.11
C VAL A 147 -14.30 1.79 0.27
N GLY A 148 -13.96 1.79 -1.01
CA GLY A 148 -14.50 2.73 -2.01
C GLY A 148 -15.70 2.15 -2.75
N LEU A 149 -16.71 2.99 -2.98
CA LEU A 149 -17.94 2.67 -3.72
C LEU A 149 -17.88 3.21 -5.15
N ASP A 150 -17.90 2.30 -6.13
CA ASP A 150 -18.04 2.66 -7.55
C ASP A 150 -19.50 2.82 -7.95
N LYS A 151 -19.92 4.04 -8.26
CA LYS A 151 -21.29 4.31 -8.70
C LYS A 151 -21.63 3.80 -10.09
N VAL A 152 -20.63 3.57 -10.95
CA VAL A 152 -20.86 3.17 -12.35
C VAL A 152 -21.21 1.71 -12.45
N ARG A 153 -20.48 0.86 -11.74
CA ARG A 153 -20.65 -0.60 -11.79
C ARG A 153 -21.32 -1.17 -10.53
N GLY A 154 -21.59 -0.32 -9.53
CA GLY A 154 -22.14 -0.77 -8.26
C GLY A 154 -21.18 -1.70 -7.49
N ARG A 155 -19.88 -1.50 -7.62
CA ARG A 155 -18.87 -2.34 -6.98
C ARG A 155 -18.27 -1.66 -5.76
N LEU A 156 -17.91 -2.48 -4.79
CA LEU A 156 -17.18 -2.08 -3.60
C LEU A 156 -15.78 -2.66 -3.71
N PHE A 157 -14.78 -1.83 -3.45
CA PHE A 157 -13.37 -2.20 -3.46
C PHE A 157 -12.77 -1.96 -2.08
N ALA A 158 -12.33 -3.03 -1.40
CA ALA A 158 -11.67 -2.95 -0.11
C ALA A 158 -10.15 -3.01 -0.27
N TYR A 159 -9.46 -2.12 0.41
CA TYR A 159 -7.99 -2.02 0.41
C TYR A 159 -7.45 -2.03 1.84
N ASP A 160 -6.24 -2.56 2.02
CA ASP A 160 -5.51 -2.50 3.29
C ASP A 160 -4.74 -1.17 3.47
N ASP A 161 -4.06 -1.03 4.61
CA ASP A 161 -3.21 0.09 4.98
C ASP A 161 -2.06 0.38 3.99
N GLN A 162 -1.68 -0.62 3.17
CA GLN A 162 -0.66 -0.50 2.15
C GLN A 162 -1.22 -0.19 0.76
N GLY A 163 -2.53 -0.03 0.63
CA GLY A 163 -3.20 0.17 -0.66
C GLY A 163 -3.33 -1.09 -1.51
N ARG A 164 -3.24 -2.26 -0.91
CA ARG A 164 -3.43 -3.54 -1.59
C ARG A 164 -4.90 -3.91 -1.56
N MET A 165 -5.46 -4.24 -2.71
CA MET A 165 -6.84 -4.68 -2.79
C MET A 165 -7.03 -6.02 -2.07
N LEU A 166 -7.90 -6.04 -1.06
CA LEU A 166 -8.27 -7.24 -0.32
C LEU A 166 -9.32 -8.03 -1.09
N PHE A 167 -10.40 -7.39 -1.48
CA PHE A 167 -11.47 -7.98 -2.26
C PHE A 167 -12.31 -6.91 -2.94
N ALA A 168 -13.10 -7.35 -3.93
CA ALA A 168 -14.11 -6.54 -4.58
C ALA A 168 -15.38 -7.34 -4.78
N PHE A 169 -16.54 -6.72 -4.54
CA PHE A 169 -17.85 -7.37 -4.67
C PHE A 169 -18.93 -6.35 -5.06
N GLY A 170 -20.17 -6.82 -5.19
CA GLY A 170 -21.28 -6.00 -5.66
C GLY A 170 -21.37 -5.95 -7.18
N GLY A 171 -22.31 -5.18 -7.69
CA GLY A 171 -22.56 -5.00 -9.11
C GLY A 171 -23.89 -4.26 -9.34
N ASN A 172 -24.17 -3.91 -10.61
CA ASN A 172 -25.44 -3.34 -10.99
C ASN A 172 -26.43 -4.45 -11.42
N GLY A 173 -27.63 -4.41 -10.89
CA GLY A 173 -28.65 -5.39 -11.21
C GLY A 173 -29.84 -5.36 -10.26
N ASN A 174 -30.72 -6.39 -10.41
CA ASN A 174 -31.91 -6.55 -9.58
C ASN A 174 -31.82 -7.77 -8.63
N MET A 175 -30.61 -8.29 -8.43
CA MET A 175 -30.39 -9.41 -7.51
C MET A 175 -29.94 -8.90 -6.14
N ASP A 176 -30.11 -9.70 -5.11
CA ASP A 176 -29.59 -9.39 -3.78
C ASP A 176 -28.08 -9.15 -3.84
N GLY A 177 -27.63 -8.07 -3.21
CA GLY A 177 -26.23 -7.66 -3.25
C GLY A 177 -25.81 -6.87 -4.49
N TYR A 178 -26.79 -6.52 -5.34
CA TYR A 178 -26.62 -5.64 -6.51
C TYR A 178 -27.38 -4.34 -6.32
N PHE A 179 -26.99 -3.31 -7.04
CA PHE A 179 -27.54 -1.96 -6.94
C PHE A 179 -28.10 -1.48 -8.27
N LYS A 180 -29.01 -0.52 -8.21
CA LYS A 180 -29.48 0.24 -9.38
C LYS A 180 -28.74 1.56 -9.51
N LEU A 181 -28.57 2.29 -8.41
CA LEU A 181 -27.83 3.54 -8.35
C LEU A 181 -27.26 3.74 -6.94
N PRO A 182 -26.15 3.08 -6.59
CA PRO A 182 -25.52 3.26 -5.29
C PRO A 182 -24.94 4.68 -5.19
N SER A 183 -25.14 5.33 -4.05
CA SER A 183 -24.84 6.75 -3.88
C SER A 183 -24.00 7.07 -2.64
N ALA A 184 -24.06 6.24 -1.60
CA ALA A 184 -23.29 6.45 -0.39
C ALA A 184 -22.95 5.12 0.28
N ILE A 185 -21.82 5.09 1.00
CA ILE A 185 -21.36 3.97 1.81
C ILE A 185 -20.99 4.48 3.20
N ASP A 186 -21.29 3.67 4.21
CA ASP A 186 -20.83 3.84 5.58
C ASP A 186 -20.68 2.46 6.22
N HIS A 187 -20.27 2.39 7.48
CA HIS A 187 -20.12 1.12 8.18
C HIS A 187 -20.61 1.16 9.62
N MET A 188 -20.90 -0.02 10.17
CA MET A 188 -21.20 -0.24 11.58
C MET A 188 -20.44 -1.47 12.06
N GLY A 189 -19.33 -1.28 12.75
CA GLY A 189 -18.33 -2.34 12.96
C GLY A 189 -17.79 -2.77 11.60
N TYR A 190 -17.87 -4.06 11.28
CA TYR A 190 -17.47 -4.57 9.96
C TYR A 190 -18.64 -4.76 8.97
N ASP A 191 -19.85 -4.41 9.34
CA ASP A 191 -20.97 -4.38 8.42
C ASP A 191 -20.91 -3.12 7.56
N LEU A 192 -20.98 -3.28 6.24
CA LEU A 192 -21.03 -2.17 5.29
C LEU A 192 -22.48 -1.81 4.99
N LEU A 193 -22.76 -0.53 4.98
CA LEU A 193 -24.08 0.07 4.75
C LEU A 193 -24.04 0.82 3.42
N VAL A 194 -24.78 0.39 2.41
CA VAL A 194 -24.80 1.05 1.09
C VAL A 194 -26.19 1.55 0.77
N LEU A 195 -26.29 2.84 0.50
CA LEU A 195 -27.52 3.50 0.09
C LEU A 195 -27.73 3.40 -1.42
N ASP A 196 -28.84 2.79 -1.83
CA ASP A 196 -29.30 2.81 -3.23
C ASP A 196 -30.38 3.89 -3.42
N GLN A 197 -30.01 4.94 -4.14
CA GLN A 197 -30.89 6.07 -4.36
C GLN A 197 -32.09 5.71 -5.26
N GLN A 198 -31.93 4.84 -6.25
CA GLN A 198 -33.01 4.48 -7.16
C GLN A 198 -33.99 3.50 -6.54
N ASP A 199 -33.53 2.57 -5.71
CA ASP A 199 -34.39 1.62 -5.01
C ASP A 199 -34.92 2.17 -3.68
N ASN A 200 -34.44 3.36 -3.23
CA ASN A 200 -34.75 3.91 -1.91
C ASN A 200 -34.52 2.90 -0.79
N SER A 201 -33.44 2.15 -0.89
CA SER A 201 -33.08 1.05 0.01
C SER A 201 -31.69 1.24 0.61
N LEU A 202 -31.52 0.64 1.80
CA LEU A 202 -30.22 0.52 2.46
C LEU A 202 -29.86 -0.97 2.47
N ALA A 203 -28.81 -1.31 1.72
CA ALA A 203 -28.25 -2.66 1.73
C ALA A 203 -27.21 -2.80 2.84
N ILE A 204 -27.29 -3.87 3.62
CA ILE A 204 -26.34 -4.19 4.68
C ILE A 204 -25.56 -5.44 4.27
N PHE A 205 -24.25 -5.32 4.21
CA PHE A 205 -23.35 -6.42 3.90
C PHE A 205 -22.58 -6.82 5.16
N THR A 206 -22.90 -7.99 5.68
CA THR A 206 -22.18 -8.59 6.80
C THR A 206 -21.04 -9.45 6.27
N PRO A 207 -19.81 -9.37 6.82
CA PRO A 207 -18.69 -10.18 6.37
C PRO A 207 -19.01 -11.67 6.45
N THR A 208 -18.68 -12.38 5.37
CA THR A 208 -18.65 -13.85 5.36
C THR A 208 -17.55 -14.37 6.30
N GLU A 209 -17.51 -15.66 6.56
CA GLU A 209 -16.45 -16.27 7.35
C GLU A 209 -15.06 -15.95 6.78
N PHE A 210 -14.91 -15.97 5.46
CA PHE A 210 -13.70 -15.54 4.76
C PHE A 210 -13.32 -14.09 5.07
N GLY A 211 -14.27 -13.14 4.97
CA GLY A 211 -14.04 -11.73 5.29
C GLY A 211 -13.71 -11.50 6.76
N LYS A 212 -14.37 -12.24 7.66
CA LYS A 212 -14.10 -12.14 9.12
C LYS A 212 -12.67 -12.53 9.45
N TYR A 213 -12.14 -13.62 8.87
CA TYR A 213 -10.75 -14.01 9.11
C TYR A 213 -9.76 -13.02 8.53
N ILE A 214 -10.06 -12.37 7.39
CA ILE A 214 -9.21 -11.30 6.85
C ILE A 214 -9.14 -10.13 7.83
N TYR A 215 -10.28 -9.61 8.28
CA TYR A 215 -10.29 -8.51 9.25
C TYR A 215 -9.61 -8.90 10.56
N GLN A 216 -9.92 -10.08 11.09
CA GLN A 216 -9.29 -10.60 12.30
C GLN A 216 -7.76 -10.69 12.18
N ALA A 217 -7.26 -11.17 11.05
CA ALA A 217 -5.82 -11.27 10.82
C ALA A 217 -5.15 -9.89 10.77
N ILE A 218 -5.82 -8.89 10.17
CA ILE A 218 -5.33 -7.52 10.14
C ILE A 218 -5.33 -6.90 11.53
N ASP A 219 -6.43 -7.04 12.29
CA ASP A 219 -6.55 -6.55 13.66
C ASP A 219 -5.46 -7.12 14.57
N GLN A 220 -5.27 -8.43 14.53
CA GLN A 220 -4.25 -9.14 15.31
C GLN A 220 -2.84 -8.68 14.93
N PHE A 221 -2.57 -8.47 13.64
CA PHE A 221 -1.28 -7.97 13.19
C PHE A 221 -1.00 -6.57 13.73
N GLN A 222 -1.97 -5.68 13.72
CA GLN A 222 -1.86 -4.32 14.26
C GLN A 222 -1.73 -4.31 15.78
N ALA A 223 -2.41 -5.23 16.46
CA ALA A 223 -2.29 -5.43 17.91
C ALA A 223 -0.93 -6.02 18.33
N GLY A 224 -0.10 -6.48 17.37
CA GLY A 224 1.17 -7.15 17.65
C GLY A 224 1.03 -8.64 17.94
N GLU A 225 -0.16 -9.21 17.78
CA GLU A 225 -0.48 -10.63 17.94
C GLU A 225 -0.13 -11.39 16.66
N TYR A 226 1.18 -11.45 16.35
CA TYR A 226 1.64 -11.91 15.03
C TYR A 226 1.40 -13.40 14.79
N ALA A 227 1.50 -14.24 15.83
CA ALA A 227 1.23 -15.67 15.70
C ALA A 227 -0.25 -15.93 15.38
N GLU A 228 -1.15 -15.30 16.12
CA GLU A 228 -2.60 -15.36 15.92
C GLU A 228 -3.01 -14.81 14.56
N SER A 229 -2.35 -13.73 14.12
CA SER A 229 -2.54 -13.19 12.76
C SER A 229 -2.16 -14.22 11.69
N GLY A 230 -1.02 -14.90 11.84
CA GLY A 230 -0.61 -15.99 10.97
C GLY A 230 -1.65 -17.11 10.89
N ASP A 231 -2.17 -17.53 12.05
CA ASP A 231 -3.22 -18.55 12.15
C ASP A 231 -4.53 -18.11 11.46
N SER A 232 -4.91 -16.86 11.63
CA SER A 232 -6.10 -16.30 10.96
C SER A 232 -5.93 -16.25 9.44
N TRP A 233 -4.75 -15.86 8.94
CA TRP A 233 -4.43 -15.96 7.51
C TRP A 233 -4.43 -17.40 7.01
N GLN A 234 -3.99 -18.36 7.81
CA GLN A 234 -4.06 -19.79 7.44
C GLN A 234 -5.51 -20.26 7.26
N LYS A 235 -6.44 -19.80 8.12
CA LYS A 235 -7.89 -20.10 7.95
C LYS A 235 -8.44 -19.47 6.66
N VAL A 236 -7.97 -18.28 6.26
CA VAL A 236 -8.32 -17.69 4.96
C VAL A 236 -7.87 -18.63 3.82
N LEU A 237 -6.67 -19.22 3.89
CA LEU A 237 -6.18 -20.17 2.89
C LEU A 237 -6.95 -21.49 2.87
N GLU A 238 -7.45 -21.95 4.01
CA GLU A 238 -8.33 -23.14 4.08
C GLU A 238 -9.64 -22.92 3.30
N LEU A 239 -10.17 -21.69 3.33
CA LEU A 239 -11.36 -21.29 2.59
C LEU A 239 -11.06 -21.00 1.11
N ASN A 240 -9.92 -20.40 0.83
CA ASN A 240 -9.47 -20.07 -0.53
C ASN A 240 -7.95 -20.17 -0.67
N GLY A 241 -7.45 -21.34 -1.07
CA GLY A 241 -6.03 -21.61 -1.24
C GLY A 241 -5.32 -20.76 -2.32
N ASN A 242 -6.07 -20.04 -3.16
CA ASN A 242 -5.53 -19.16 -4.19
C ASN A 242 -5.52 -17.67 -3.78
N TYR A 243 -5.77 -17.37 -2.52
CA TYR A 243 -5.80 -16.00 -2.05
C TYR A 243 -4.39 -15.50 -1.69
N ASP A 244 -3.74 -14.83 -2.62
CA ASP A 244 -2.33 -14.41 -2.52
C ASP A 244 -2.04 -13.53 -1.31
N ARG A 245 -2.98 -12.68 -0.90
CA ARG A 245 -2.82 -11.80 0.26
C ARG A 245 -2.60 -12.55 1.57
N ALA A 246 -3.20 -13.74 1.71
CA ALA A 246 -2.98 -14.54 2.92
C ALA A 246 -1.56 -15.09 3.00
N TYR A 247 -0.97 -15.52 1.88
CA TYR A 247 0.45 -15.92 1.87
C TYR A 247 1.37 -14.77 2.28
N ILE A 248 1.13 -13.56 1.74
CA ILE A 248 1.89 -12.37 2.11
C ILE A 248 1.66 -12.02 3.58
N GLY A 249 0.42 -12.13 4.06
CA GLY A 249 0.05 -11.90 5.46
C GLY A 249 0.77 -12.85 6.43
N ILE A 250 0.81 -14.15 6.12
CA ILE A 250 1.58 -15.14 6.90
C ILE A 250 3.06 -14.77 6.89
N GLY A 251 3.65 -14.48 5.71
CA GLY A 251 5.05 -14.10 5.61
C GLY A 251 5.37 -12.84 6.44
N ARG A 252 4.49 -11.84 6.45
CA ARG A 252 4.63 -10.64 7.30
C ARG A 252 4.56 -10.98 8.78
N SER A 253 3.65 -11.85 9.18
CA SER A 253 3.53 -12.32 10.55
C SER A 253 4.77 -13.06 11.03
N LEU A 254 5.31 -13.97 10.22
CA LEU A 254 6.57 -14.68 10.47
C LEU A 254 7.77 -13.73 10.55
N LEU A 255 7.85 -12.75 9.64
CA LEU A 255 8.90 -11.72 9.66
C LEU A 255 8.90 -10.94 10.99
N ARG A 256 7.73 -10.66 11.56
CA ARG A 256 7.59 -10.00 12.86
C ARG A 256 7.91 -10.89 14.05
N GLN A 257 7.77 -12.20 13.89
CA GLN A 257 8.14 -13.22 14.86
C GLN A 257 9.64 -13.59 14.77
N GLU A 258 10.39 -12.93 13.88
CA GLU A 258 11.80 -13.21 13.61
C GLU A 258 12.06 -14.59 12.93
N GLU A 259 11.01 -15.24 12.44
CA GLU A 259 11.09 -16.49 11.68
C GLU A 259 11.41 -16.19 10.20
N TYR A 260 12.64 -15.67 9.98
CA TYR A 260 13.02 -15.08 8.70
C TYR A 260 13.09 -16.08 7.55
N GLU A 261 13.56 -17.31 7.81
CA GLU A 261 13.73 -18.34 6.78
C GLU A 261 12.36 -18.76 6.22
N GLU A 262 11.39 -19.03 7.09
CA GLU A 262 10.04 -19.36 6.67
C GLU A 262 9.35 -18.19 5.97
N ALA A 263 9.52 -16.96 6.48
CA ALA A 263 8.99 -15.76 5.85
C ALA A 263 9.48 -15.59 4.39
N LEU A 264 10.75 -15.88 4.13
CA LEU A 264 11.34 -15.82 2.78
C LEU A 264 10.63 -16.76 1.81
N ASP A 265 10.24 -17.98 2.25
CA ASP A 265 9.57 -18.94 1.40
C ASP A 265 8.17 -18.45 1.00
N TYR A 266 7.42 -17.85 1.92
CA TYR A 266 6.12 -17.27 1.63
C TYR A 266 6.22 -16.10 0.65
N PHE A 267 7.16 -15.18 0.83
CA PHE A 267 7.35 -14.04 -0.07
C PHE A 267 7.83 -14.47 -1.46
N ARG A 268 8.72 -15.46 -1.53
CA ARG A 268 9.18 -16.03 -2.80
C ARG A 268 8.04 -16.68 -3.58
N LEU A 269 7.14 -17.40 -2.89
CA LEU A 269 6.00 -18.07 -3.50
C LEU A 269 5.06 -17.09 -4.22
N LYS A 270 4.97 -15.85 -3.73
CA LYS A 270 4.06 -14.82 -4.25
C LYS A 270 4.76 -13.64 -4.93
N TRP A 271 6.06 -13.75 -5.19
CA TRP A 271 6.86 -12.73 -5.87
C TRP A 271 6.80 -11.34 -5.19
N ASP A 272 6.68 -11.33 -3.85
CA ASP A 272 6.72 -10.11 -3.05
C ASP A 272 8.19 -9.72 -2.78
N ASP A 273 8.82 -9.09 -3.77
CA ASP A 273 10.25 -8.73 -3.73
C ASP A 273 10.56 -7.74 -2.62
N GLU A 274 9.63 -6.87 -2.26
CA GLU A 274 9.83 -5.87 -1.22
C GLU A 274 9.97 -6.53 0.16
N ASN A 275 8.97 -7.34 0.55
CA ASN A 275 9.00 -8.02 1.84
C ASN A 275 10.07 -9.13 1.86
N TYR A 276 10.32 -9.79 0.72
CA TYR A 276 11.44 -10.72 0.57
C TYR A 276 12.78 -10.04 0.88
N SER A 277 13.03 -8.86 0.31
CA SER A 277 14.26 -8.11 0.55
C SER A 277 14.41 -7.69 2.02
N LYS A 278 13.31 -7.30 2.68
CA LYS A 278 13.29 -6.97 4.11
C LYS A 278 13.64 -8.20 4.96
N ALA A 279 13.00 -9.34 4.71
CA ALA A 279 13.25 -10.60 5.41
C ALA A 279 14.67 -11.10 5.16
N PHE A 280 15.15 -11.08 3.92
CA PHE A 280 16.51 -11.50 3.57
C PHE A 280 17.61 -10.67 4.25
N LYS A 281 17.38 -9.36 4.40
CA LYS A 281 18.30 -8.49 5.12
C LYS A 281 18.45 -8.93 6.58
N GLN A 282 17.35 -9.28 7.26
CA GLN A 282 17.36 -9.72 8.65
C GLN A 282 17.96 -11.13 8.77
N TYR A 283 17.51 -12.07 7.95
CA TYR A 283 18.06 -13.43 7.87
C TYR A 283 19.58 -13.44 7.69
N ARG A 284 20.09 -12.64 6.74
CA ARG A 284 21.53 -12.53 6.52
C ARG A 284 22.27 -11.95 7.72
N LYS A 285 21.66 -10.98 8.41
CA LYS A 285 22.26 -10.38 9.61
C LYS A 285 22.37 -11.42 10.71
N GLU A 286 21.30 -12.13 11.01
CA GLU A 286 21.26 -13.18 12.01
C GLU A 286 22.24 -14.31 11.69
N TRP A 287 22.26 -14.77 10.44
CA TRP A 287 23.21 -15.80 9.98
C TRP A 287 24.67 -15.37 10.18
N VAL A 288 25.00 -14.12 9.88
CA VAL A 288 26.36 -13.59 10.08
C VAL A 288 26.68 -13.52 11.59
N GLU A 289 25.77 -13.05 12.41
CA GLU A 289 25.93 -12.96 13.87
C GLU A 289 26.17 -14.34 14.49
N GLU A 290 25.44 -15.35 14.07
CA GLU A 290 25.60 -16.73 14.54
C GLU A 290 26.95 -17.32 14.10
N HIS A 291 27.39 -17.05 12.87
CA HIS A 291 28.57 -17.66 12.27
C HIS A 291 29.83 -16.79 12.34
N ILE A 292 29.78 -15.63 13.00
CA ILE A 292 30.89 -14.64 13.01
C ILE A 292 32.21 -15.25 13.52
N GLY A 293 32.13 -16.10 14.56
CA GLY A 293 33.29 -16.79 15.10
C GLY A 293 33.96 -17.72 14.08
N VAL A 294 33.16 -18.49 13.36
CA VAL A 294 33.64 -19.40 12.31
C VAL A 294 34.23 -18.62 11.14
N ILE A 295 33.57 -17.53 10.74
CA ILE A 295 34.05 -16.62 9.69
C ILE A 295 35.44 -16.08 10.04
N PHE A 296 35.62 -15.57 11.26
CA PHE A 296 36.93 -15.09 11.73
C PHE A 296 37.98 -16.18 11.73
N ILE A 297 37.69 -17.39 12.17
CA ILE A 297 38.62 -18.53 12.15
C ILE A 297 39.05 -18.83 10.71
N ILE A 298 38.11 -18.88 9.77
CA ILE A 298 38.42 -19.14 8.36
C ILE A 298 39.30 -18.03 7.78
N VAL A 299 38.93 -16.77 7.99
CA VAL A 299 39.70 -15.61 7.51
C VAL A 299 41.13 -15.65 8.08
N PHE A 300 41.27 -15.91 9.39
CA PHE A 300 42.57 -16.00 10.03
C PHE A 300 43.39 -17.17 9.50
N ALA A 301 42.78 -18.33 9.29
CA ALA A 301 43.43 -19.49 8.72
C ALA A 301 43.93 -19.21 7.28
N VAL A 302 43.11 -18.59 6.44
CA VAL A 302 43.49 -18.21 5.06
C VAL A 302 44.68 -17.23 5.02
N LEU A 303 44.73 -16.31 5.99
CA LEU A 303 45.86 -15.35 6.09
C LEU A 303 47.11 -15.97 6.69
N CYS A 304 47.01 -16.78 7.73
CA CYS A 304 48.14 -17.29 8.49
C CYS A 304 48.78 -18.54 7.89
N ILE A 305 48.01 -19.46 7.31
CA ILE A 305 48.52 -20.72 6.76
C ILE A 305 49.54 -20.48 5.65
N PRO A 306 49.33 -19.62 4.66
CA PRO A 306 50.33 -19.34 3.62
C PRO A 306 51.62 -18.75 4.18
N LEU A 307 51.52 -17.88 5.19
CA LEU A 307 52.68 -17.28 5.85
C LEU A 307 53.49 -18.33 6.62
N LEU A 308 52.82 -19.24 7.35
CA LEU A 308 53.45 -20.34 8.06
C LEU A 308 54.14 -21.31 7.09
N VAL A 309 53.45 -21.71 6.02
CA VAL A 309 53.99 -22.56 4.97
C VAL A 309 55.21 -21.91 4.31
N GLY A 310 55.17 -20.61 4.05
CA GLY A 310 56.31 -19.84 3.51
C GLY A 310 57.51 -19.86 4.44
N LYS A 311 57.27 -19.60 5.75
CA LYS A 311 58.36 -19.65 6.74
C LYS A 311 58.93 -21.07 6.90
N ILE A 312 58.10 -22.10 6.94
CA ILE A 312 58.55 -23.50 7.02
C ILE A 312 59.40 -23.86 5.82
N LYS A 313 59.00 -23.47 4.61
CA LYS A 313 59.81 -23.68 3.39
C LYS A 313 61.13 -22.94 3.44
N ALA A 314 61.17 -21.70 3.92
CA ALA A 314 62.42 -20.92 4.08
C ALA A 314 63.38 -21.59 5.08
N ILE A 315 62.87 -22.01 6.25
CA ILE A 315 63.68 -22.72 7.26
C ILE A 315 64.21 -24.05 6.69
N LYS A 316 63.35 -24.80 5.98
CA LYS A 316 63.80 -26.05 5.35
C LYS A 316 64.90 -25.79 4.32
N HIS A 317 64.79 -24.76 3.52
CA HIS A 317 65.82 -24.36 2.57
C HIS A 317 67.15 -23.97 3.23
N GLU A 318 67.11 -23.24 4.36
CA GLU A 318 68.31 -22.92 5.16
C GLU A 318 68.97 -24.16 5.75
N ILE A 319 68.17 -25.13 6.25
CA ILE A 319 68.71 -26.39 6.78
C ILE A 319 69.33 -27.19 5.65
N ASP A 320 68.68 -27.35 4.50
CA ASP A 320 69.26 -28.07 3.34
C ASP A 320 70.55 -27.42 2.86
N GLN A 321 70.69 -26.09 2.88
CA GLN A 321 71.90 -25.40 2.56
C GLN A 321 73.04 -25.64 3.60
N ALA A 322 72.69 -25.63 4.88
CA ALA A 322 73.65 -25.89 5.97
C ALA A 322 74.22 -27.33 5.90
N ASP A 323 73.40 -28.32 5.54
CA ASP A 323 73.81 -29.69 5.40
C ASP A 323 74.77 -29.86 4.18
N ILE A 324 74.51 -29.19 3.07
CA ILE A 324 75.42 -29.17 1.90
C ILE A 324 76.83 -28.59 2.28
N PHE A 325 76.85 -27.53 3.08
CA PHE A 325 78.10 -26.98 3.57
C PHE A 325 78.89 -27.91 4.54
N ARG A 326 78.19 -28.78 5.23
CA ARG A 326 78.77 -29.75 6.16
C ARG A 326 79.42 -30.90 5.43
N ASP A 327 78.83 -31.39 4.31
CA ASP A 327 79.39 -32.46 3.48
C ASP A 327 80.58 -31.99 2.68
N TYR A 328 80.76 -30.68 2.41
CA TYR A 328 81.93 -30.12 1.73
C TYR A 328 83.17 -29.94 2.64
N LYS A 329 83.02 -30.14 3.95
CA LYS A 329 84.15 -30.01 4.95
C LYS A 329 84.69 -31.35 5.45
N GLN A 330 84.16 -32.47 4.97
CA GLN A 330 84.79 -33.79 5.15
C GLN A 330 85.53 -34.16 3.85
#